data_4aab647ed65bdd2305d1698b2b46117f
#
_entry.id   4aab647ed65bdd2305d1698b2b46117f
#
_cell.length_a   1.000
_cell.length_b   1.000
_cell.length_c   1.000
_cell.angle_alpha   90.00
_cell.angle_beta   90.00
_cell.angle_gamma   90.00
#
_symmetry.space_group_name_H-M   'P 1'
#
loop_
_entity.id
_entity.type
_entity.pdbx_description
1 polymer ?
#
loop_
_entity_poly.entity_id
_entity_poly.type
_entity_poly.pdbx_seq_one_letter_code
_entity_poly.pdbx_strand_id
1 'polypeptide(L)'
;MIPTVLPTYNRAPLSFVRGEGSWLIADTGARYLDLGAGIAVNALGHAHPALVAALTGQAAALWHVSNLYQIPQQQRLADLLVEKTFADTVFF
;
A
#
# COMPACT_ATOMS: atom_id res chain seq x y z
N MET A 1 -9.02 7.07 31.90
CA MET A 1 -7.81 6.35 31.43
C MET A 1 -7.60 6.65 29.95
N ILE A 2 -6.39 6.96 29.56
CA ILE A 2 -6.05 7.19 28.16
C ILE A 2 -5.93 5.83 27.46
N PRO A 3 -6.60 5.60 26.32
CA PRO A 3 -6.44 4.36 25.55
C PRO A 3 -4.97 4.13 25.15
N THR A 4 -4.58 2.88 25.02
CA THR A 4 -3.21 2.52 24.60
C THR A 4 -2.88 2.99 23.18
N VAL A 5 -3.87 3.05 22.29
CA VAL A 5 -3.76 3.77 21.03
C VAL A 5 -4.29 5.18 21.23
N LEU A 6 -3.44 6.18 21.06
CA LEU A 6 -3.83 7.57 21.26
C LEU A 6 -5.04 7.93 20.38
N PRO A 7 -6.12 8.49 20.95
CA PRO A 7 -7.38 8.72 20.22
C PRO A 7 -7.30 9.98 19.34
N THR A 8 -6.42 9.96 18.34
CA THR A 8 -6.22 11.06 17.38
C THR A 8 -7.25 11.09 16.26
N TYR A 9 -8.01 9.99 16.07
CA TYR A 9 -9.03 9.86 15.04
C TYR A 9 -10.33 9.36 15.63
N ASN A 10 -11.43 9.83 15.07
CA ASN A 10 -12.76 9.28 15.36
C ASN A 10 -13.01 8.08 14.43
N ARG A 11 -12.53 6.91 14.83
CA ARG A 11 -12.61 5.68 14.01
C ARG A 11 -14.02 5.09 14.04
N ALA A 12 -14.49 4.61 12.89
CA ALA A 12 -15.66 3.76 12.84
C ALA A 12 -15.43 2.47 13.66
N PRO A 13 -16.46 1.94 14.35
CA PRO A 13 -16.32 0.73 15.17
C PRO A 13 -16.33 -0.54 14.30
N LEU A 14 -15.40 -0.60 13.36
CA LEU A 14 -15.23 -1.70 12.41
C LEU A 14 -13.77 -2.14 12.40
N SER A 15 -13.56 -3.45 12.37
CA SER A 15 -12.25 -4.05 12.16
C SER A 15 -12.31 -4.95 10.93
N PHE A 16 -11.38 -4.76 10.01
CA PHE A 16 -11.29 -5.58 8.82
C PHE A 16 -10.15 -6.58 8.96
N VAL A 17 -10.42 -7.84 8.61
CA VAL A 17 -9.46 -8.94 8.73
C VAL A 17 -8.91 -9.37 7.38
N ARG A 18 -9.58 -9.01 6.27
CA ARG A 18 -9.19 -9.39 4.92
C ARG A 18 -9.74 -8.38 3.90
N GLY A 19 -9.06 -8.29 2.76
CA GLY A 19 -9.54 -7.56 1.60
C GLY A 19 -9.29 -8.37 0.33
N GLU A 20 -10.20 -8.25 -0.63
CA GLU A 20 -10.11 -8.91 -1.93
C GLU A 20 -10.75 -8.01 -3.00
N GLY A 21 -9.97 -7.54 -3.95
CA GLY A 21 -10.44 -6.60 -4.95
C GLY A 21 -10.99 -5.33 -4.28
N SER A 22 -12.24 -5.00 -4.57
CA SER A 22 -12.92 -3.83 -4.00
C SER A 22 -13.67 -4.14 -2.70
N TRP A 23 -13.47 -5.31 -2.11
CA TRP A 23 -14.20 -5.75 -0.93
C TRP A 23 -13.33 -5.84 0.30
N LEU A 24 -13.86 -5.35 1.42
CA LEU A 24 -13.30 -5.55 2.76
C LEU A 24 -14.21 -6.50 3.54
N ILE A 25 -13.59 -7.42 4.27
CA ILE A 25 -14.29 -8.38 5.11
C ILE A 25 -13.99 -8.06 6.57
N ALA A 26 -15.06 -7.74 7.33
CA ALA A 26 -14.95 -7.46 8.75
C ALA A 26 -14.69 -8.74 9.56
N ASP A 27 -14.25 -8.56 10.79
CA ASP A 27 -14.07 -9.64 11.77
C ASP A 27 -15.37 -10.40 12.08
N THR A 28 -16.53 -9.76 11.87
CA THR A 28 -17.85 -10.37 11.93
C THR A 28 -18.21 -11.22 10.71
N GLY A 29 -17.41 -11.18 9.67
CA GLY A 29 -17.70 -11.80 8.36
C GLY A 29 -18.49 -10.91 7.40
N ALA A 30 -18.96 -9.75 7.84
CA ALA A 30 -19.69 -8.83 6.98
C ALA A 30 -18.79 -8.27 5.87
N ARG A 31 -19.35 -8.11 4.67
CA ARG A 31 -18.65 -7.57 3.50
C ARG A 31 -19.02 -6.13 3.26
N TYR A 32 -18.02 -5.32 2.96
CA TYR A 32 -18.19 -3.91 2.65
C TYR A 32 -17.53 -3.58 1.31
N LEU A 33 -18.24 -2.87 0.45
CA LEU A 33 -17.64 -2.31 -0.76
C LEU A 33 -16.74 -1.14 -0.38
N ASP A 34 -15.46 -1.27 -0.67
CA ASP A 34 -14.46 -0.25 -0.33
C ASP A 34 -14.26 0.73 -1.49
N LEU A 35 -14.92 1.88 -1.39
CA LEU A 35 -14.74 3.00 -2.33
C LEU A 35 -13.68 4.00 -1.88
N GLY A 36 -13.19 3.86 -0.65
CA GLY A 36 -12.14 4.72 -0.08
C GLY A 36 -10.73 4.28 -0.45
N ALA A 37 -10.52 2.98 -0.65
CA ALA A 37 -9.24 2.38 -1.03
C ALA A 37 -8.05 2.83 -0.16
N GLY A 38 -8.27 3.00 1.16
CA GLY A 38 -7.25 3.50 2.07
C GLY A 38 -6.84 4.95 1.79
N ILE A 39 -7.78 5.78 1.34
CA ILE A 39 -7.57 7.13 0.82
C ILE A 39 -6.72 7.07 -0.46
N ALA A 40 -7.27 6.40 -1.47
CA ALA A 40 -6.69 6.22 -2.81
C ALA A 40 -5.32 5.53 -2.85
N VAL A 41 -5.02 4.69 -1.87
CA VAL A 41 -3.76 3.93 -1.83
C VAL A 41 -3.87 2.64 -2.62
N ASN A 42 -4.99 1.91 -2.47
CA ASN A 42 -5.19 0.60 -3.07
C ASN A 42 -5.85 0.69 -4.46
N ALA A 43 -5.22 1.40 -5.38
CA ALA A 43 -5.78 1.66 -6.70
C ALA A 43 -6.10 0.40 -7.50
N LEU A 44 -5.36 -0.70 -7.28
CA LEU A 44 -5.58 -2.01 -7.93
C LEU A 44 -6.43 -2.96 -7.08
N GLY A 45 -7.05 -2.46 -6.02
CA GLY A 45 -7.81 -3.27 -5.07
C GLY A 45 -6.93 -3.93 -4.01
N HIS A 46 -7.60 -4.61 -3.09
CA HIS A 46 -6.93 -5.32 -1.99
C HIS A 46 -6.31 -6.63 -2.47
N ALA A 47 -5.10 -6.92 -2.02
CA ALA A 47 -4.40 -8.18 -2.27
C ALA A 47 -4.32 -8.54 -3.78
N HIS A 48 -4.03 -7.56 -4.63
CA HIS A 48 -3.87 -7.82 -6.07
C HIS A 48 -2.78 -8.88 -6.29
N PRO A 49 -3.05 -9.96 -7.04
CA PRO A 49 -2.13 -11.09 -7.15
C PRO A 49 -0.73 -10.74 -7.63
N ALA A 50 -0.62 -9.84 -8.59
CA ALA A 50 0.68 -9.39 -9.10
C ALA A 50 1.47 -8.62 -8.05
N LEU A 51 0.81 -7.78 -7.23
CA LEU A 51 1.45 -7.03 -6.16
C LEU A 51 1.86 -7.94 -4.99
N VAL A 52 1.02 -8.91 -4.64
CA VAL A 52 1.35 -9.93 -3.63
C VAL A 52 2.59 -10.71 -4.05
N ALA A 53 2.66 -11.16 -5.30
CA ALA A 53 3.81 -11.90 -5.82
C ALA A 53 5.08 -11.04 -5.81
N ALA A 54 5.02 -9.79 -6.24
CA ALA A 54 6.14 -8.86 -6.23
C ALA A 54 6.65 -8.58 -4.81
N LEU A 55 5.73 -8.32 -3.87
CA LEU A 55 6.07 -8.08 -2.47
C LEU A 55 6.71 -9.31 -1.83
N THR A 56 6.12 -10.49 -2.03
CA THR A 56 6.62 -11.75 -1.49
C THR A 56 8.03 -12.05 -2.00
N GLY A 57 8.27 -11.88 -3.30
CA GLY A 57 9.58 -12.08 -3.90
C GLY A 57 10.63 -11.10 -3.34
N GLN A 58 10.29 -9.83 -3.26
CA GLN A 58 11.22 -8.82 -2.74
C GLN A 58 11.44 -8.97 -1.23
N ALA A 59 10.42 -9.36 -0.47
CA ALA A 59 10.53 -9.60 0.96
C ALA A 59 11.56 -10.70 1.29
N ALA A 60 11.69 -11.69 0.43
CA ALA A 60 12.68 -12.77 0.58
C ALA A 60 14.11 -12.38 0.17
N ALA A 61 14.27 -11.26 -0.55
CA ALA A 61 15.57 -10.84 -1.11
C ALA A 61 16.22 -9.70 -0.31
N LEU A 62 15.59 -8.53 -0.28
CA LEU A 62 16.21 -7.34 0.29
C LEU A 62 15.12 -6.30 0.63
N TRP A 63 15.15 -5.78 1.85
CA TRP A 63 14.14 -4.86 2.34
C TRP A 63 14.55 -3.40 2.22
N HIS A 64 15.77 -3.09 2.66
CA HIS A 64 16.22 -1.71 2.75
C HIS A 64 17.73 -1.61 2.79
N VAL A 65 18.29 -0.64 2.08
CA VAL A 65 19.74 -0.37 2.07
C VAL A 65 20.07 1.13 2.25
N SER A 66 19.08 2.00 2.44
CA SER A 66 19.26 3.45 2.46
C SER A 66 19.62 4.05 1.08
N ASN A 67 19.46 5.36 0.95
CA ASN A 67 19.88 6.13 -0.23
C ASN A 67 21.41 6.30 -0.35
N LEU A 68 22.18 5.68 0.53
CA LEU A 68 23.64 5.62 0.40
C LEU A 68 24.11 4.72 -0.73
N TYR A 69 23.23 3.85 -1.23
CA TYR A 69 23.53 2.90 -2.29
C TYR A 69 22.60 3.08 -3.48
N GLN A 70 23.02 2.58 -4.62
CA GLN A 70 22.17 2.53 -5.80
C GLN A 70 21.07 1.47 -5.64
N ILE A 71 19.85 1.83 -6.01
CA ILE A 71 18.67 0.97 -5.93
C ILE A 71 18.09 0.85 -7.35
N PRO A 72 18.35 -0.25 -8.06
CA PRO A 72 17.91 -0.41 -9.45
C PRO A 72 16.41 -0.25 -9.67
N GLN A 73 15.59 -0.73 -8.73
CA GLN A 73 14.13 -0.58 -8.81
C GLN A 73 13.69 0.88 -8.69
N GLN A 74 14.37 1.67 -7.88
CA GLN A 74 14.14 3.10 -7.74
C GLN A 74 14.42 3.83 -9.07
N GLN A 75 15.55 3.50 -9.71
CA GLN A 75 15.92 4.07 -11.01
C GLN A 75 14.86 3.73 -12.07
N ARG A 76 14.45 2.47 -12.16
CA ARG A 76 13.43 2.03 -13.11
C ARG A 76 12.09 2.76 -12.90
N LEU A 77 11.69 2.95 -11.65
CA LEU A 77 10.46 3.69 -11.35
C LEU A 77 10.58 5.16 -11.74
N ALA A 78 11.71 5.80 -11.44
CA ALA A 78 11.98 7.18 -11.84
C ALA A 78 11.93 7.34 -13.37
N ASP A 79 12.60 6.45 -14.11
CA ASP A 79 12.60 6.46 -15.57
C ASP A 79 11.17 6.35 -16.13
N LEU A 80 10.37 5.46 -15.58
CA LEU A 80 8.98 5.27 -15.98
C LEU A 80 8.11 6.51 -15.69
N LEU A 81 8.29 7.13 -14.53
CA LEU A 81 7.56 8.35 -14.17
C LEU A 81 7.92 9.52 -15.08
N VAL A 82 9.18 9.69 -15.40
CA VAL A 82 9.63 10.72 -16.35
C VAL A 82 9.09 10.46 -17.76
N GLU A 83 9.12 9.21 -18.21
CA GLU A 83 8.56 8.81 -19.52
C GLU A 83 7.05 9.08 -19.64
N LYS A 84 6.30 8.82 -18.56
CA LYS A 84 4.83 8.84 -18.60
C LYS A 84 4.18 10.11 -18.09
N THR A 85 4.96 11.07 -17.55
CA THR A 85 4.42 12.29 -16.97
C THR A 85 5.18 13.52 -17.48
N PHE A 86 4.82 14.68 -16.94
CA PHE A 86 5.51 15.95 -17.22
C PHE A 86 6.84 16.11 -16.45
N ALA A 87 7.17 15.20 -15.56
CA ALA A 87 8.33 15.32 -14.70
C ALA A 87 9.65 15.16 -15.49
N ASP A 88 10.64 15.97 -15.19
CA ASP A 88 12.01 15.84 -15.73
C ASP A 88 12.91 15.06 -14.76
N THR A 89 12.52 14.97 -13.50
CA THR A 89 13.27 14.28 -12.45
C THR A 89 12.33 13.87 -11.33
N VAL A 90 12.75 12.90 -10.51
CA VAL A 90 11.95 12.35 -9.42
C VAL A 90 12.78 12.31 -8.14
N PHE A 91 12.19 12.77 -7.05
CA PHE A 91 12.72 12.63 -5.71
C PHE A 91 11.94 11.54 -4.92
N PHE A 92 12.68 10.66 -4.25
CA PHE A 92 12.10 9.62 -3.38
C PHE A 92 12.45 9.87 -1.93
#